data_96d8af0e854ea70aa4a9354d2f1d2384
#
_entry.id   96d8af0e854ea70aa4a9354d2f1d2384
#
_cell.length_a   1.000
_cell.length_b   1.000
_cell.length_c   1.000
_cell.angle_alpha   90.00
_cell.angle_beta   90.00
_cell.angle_gamma   90.00
#
_symmetry.space_group_name_H-M   'P 1'
#
loop_
_entity.id
_entity.type
_entity.pdbx_description
1 polymer ?
#
loop_
_entity_poly.entity_id
_entity_poly.type
_entity_poly.pdbx_seq_one_letter_code
_entity_poly.pdbx_strand_id
1 'polypeptide(L)'
;MDEEYINNILQDHDVICQKFKFGNNTPLGWWGRCLKPYIFDFIDNLEDRDFANWYSKELKSCHEFCRCNMFICKREIMNKYCECLFQTMAKMDPKSFTRRKRIMGFIGEYFMGFWFRYYGYKIAYKLSLEYDKSLKKVIRRSAV
;
A
#
# COMPACT_ATOMS: atom_id res chain seq x y z
N MET A 1 -18.04 9.01 5.95
CA MET A 1 -17.12 10.11 5.56
C MET A 1 -17.81 10.76 4.39
N ASP A 2 -18.27 11.99 4.55
CA ASP A 2 -18.95 12.74 3.51
C ASP A 2 -17.97 13.47 2.59
N GLU A 3 -18.46 13.99 1.48
CA GLU A 3 -17.65 14.62 0.45
C GLU A 3 -16.97 15.91 0.96
N GLU A 4 -17.66 16.70 1.75
CA GLU A 4 -17.14 17.94 2.33
C GLU A 4 -15.93 17.67 3.24
N TYR A 5 -16.04 16.67 4.09
CA TYR A 5 -14.95 16.25 4.97
C TYR A 5 -13.73 15.75 4.18
N ILE A 6 -13.93 14.98 3.10
CA ILE A 6 -12.86 14.52 2.22
C ILE A 6 -12.18 15.71 1.56
N ASN A 7 -12.95 16.62 0.97
CA ASN A 7 -12.44 17.78 0.28
C ASN A 7 -11.64 18.70 1.19
N ASN A 8 -12.09 18.91 2.43
CA ASN A 8 -11.35 19.69 3.43
C ASN A 8 -9.97 19.09 3.74
N ILE A 9 -9.87 17.77 3.84
CA ILE A 9 -8.56 17.11 4.06
C ILE A 9 -7.66 17.23 2.83
N LEU A 10 -8.22 17.05 1.62
CA LEU A 10 -7.46 17.10 0.38
C LEU A 10 -7.03 18.52 -0.05
N GLN A 11 -7.42 19.58 0.69
CA GLN A 11 -6.84 20.91 0.51
C GLN A 11 -5.37 20.94 0.94
N ASP A 12 -5.04 20.30 2.07
CA ASP A 12 -3.70 20.29 2.65
C ASP A 12 -2.91 19.01 2.43
N HIS A 13 -3.59 17.95 1.97
CA HIS A 13 -3.01 16.62 1.76
C HIS A 13 -3.31 16.10 0.36
N ASP A 14 -2.47 15.20 -0.10
CA ASP A 14 -2.59 14.57 -1.42
C ASP A 14 -3.34 13.25 -1.39
N VAL A 15 -3.24 12.54 -0.26
CA VAL A 15 -3.75 11.19 -0.08
C VAL A 15 -4.34 11.03 1.34
N ILE A 16 -5.47 10.36 1.43
CA ILE A 16 -6.06 9.89 2.69
C ILE A 16 -5.95 8.37 2.70
N CYS A 17 -5.31 7.79 3.71
CA CYS A 17 -5.23 6.33 3.84
C CYS A 17 -5.24 5.88 5.30
N GLN A 18 -5.35 4.57 5.48
CA GLN A 18 -5.20 3.94 6.79
C GLN A 18 -3.74 3.69 7.11
N LYS A 19 -3.35 3.93 8.35
CA LYS A 19 -2.04 3.56 8.89
C LYS A 19 -2.12 2.20 9.57
N PHE A 20 -1.17 1.33 9.27
CA PHE A 20 -1.00 0.04 9.94
C PHE A 20 0.40 -0.05 10.54
N LYS A 21 0.49 -0.57 11.77
CA LYS A 21 1.76 -0.85 12.45
C LYS A 21 1.98 -2.35 12.57
N PHE A 22 3.16 -2.81 12.21
CA PHE A 22 3.55 -4.24 12.33
C PHE A 22 4.02 -4.64 13.73
N GLY A 23 4.02 -3.74 14.70
CA GLY A 23 4.67 -3.98 15.98
C GLY A 23 6.17 -4.20 15.79
N ASN A 24 6.68 -5.34 16.25
CA ASN A 24 8.08 -5.71 16.09
C ASN A 24 8.42 -6.36 14.73
N ASN A 25 7.44 -6.50 13.83
CA ASN A 25 7.64 -7.05 12.50
C ASN A 25 7.82 -5.96 11.44
N THR A 26 8.22 -6.39 10.26
CA THR A 26 8.30 -5.57 9.05
C THR A 26 7.31 -6.10 8.01
N PRO A 27 6.98 -5.34 6.95
CA PRO A 27 6.15 -5.83 5.86
C PRO A 27 6.65 -7.17 5.31
N LEU A 28 7.94 -7.28 5.08
CA LEU A 28 8.54 -8.51 4.56
C LEU A 28 8.53 -9.66 5.58
N GLY A 29 8.63 -9.37 6.88
CA GLY A 29 8.55 -10.35 7.97
C GLY A 29 7.14 -10.91 8.15
N TRP A 30 6.13 -10.07 8.06
CA TRP A 30 4.74 -10.46 8.26
C TRP A 30 4.21 -11.43 7.20
N TRP A 31 4.52 -11.18 5.91
CA TRP A 31 4.06 -11.99 4.78
C TRP A 31 5.16 -12.85 4.16
N GLY A 32 6.37 -12.76 4.68
CA GLY A 32 7.66 -13.01 4.09
C GLY A 32 7.85 -14.26 3.25
N ARG A 33 7.44 -15.42 3.72
CA ARG A 33 7.76 -16.66 2.98
C ARG A 33 6.93 -16.85 1.72
N CYS A 34 5.70 -16.36 1.74
CA CYS A 34 4.74 -16.62 0.66
C CYS A 34 4.76 -15.60 -0.47
N LEU A 35 5.02 -14.31 -0.12
CA LEU A 35 4.99 -13.20 -1.07
C LEU A 35 6.38 -12.77 -1.54
N LYS A 36 7.42 -13.12 -0.77
CA LYS A 36 8.78 -12.65 -1.00
C LYS A 36 9.26 -12.80 -2.43
N PRO A 37 9.13 -13.97 -3.11
CA PRO A 37 9.59 -14.10 -4.49
C PRO A 37 8.89 -13.14 -5.45
N TYR A 38 7.58 -12.96 -5.27
CA TYR A 38 6.76 -12.12 -6.16
C TYR A 38 6.99 -10.63 -5.92
N ILE A 39 7.23 -10.22 -4.68
CA ILE A 39 7.57 -8.83 -4.36
C ILE A 39 8.93 -8.46 -4.95
N PHE A 40 9.92 -9.36 -4.90
CA PHE A 40 11.21 -9.10 -5.51
C PHE A 40 11.15 -9.11 -7.03
N ASP A 41 10.41 -10.03 -7.65
CA ASP A 41 10.14 -9.99 -9.09
C ASP A 41 9.48 -8.65 -9.49
N PHE A 42 8.51 -8.16 -8.71
CA PHE A 42 7.93 -6.83 -8.93
C PHE A 42 8.96 -5.70 -8.82
N ILE A 43 9.79 -5.71 -7.78
CA ILE A 43 10.84 -4.69 -7.56
C ILE A 43 11.87 -4.69 -8.69
N ASP A 44 12.24 -5.86 -9.17
CA ASP A 44 13.22 -6.01 -10.27
C ASP A 44 12.69 -5.46 -11.59
N ASN A 45 11.37 -5.41 -11.76
CA ASN A 45 10.69 -4.85 -12.94
C ASN A 45 10.32 -3.37 -12.84
N LEU A 46 10.56 -2.71 -11.69
CA LEU A 46 10.36 -1.25 -11.55
C LEU A 46 11.35 -0.48 -12.43
N GLU A 47 10.85 0.51 -13.17
CA GLU A 47 11.69 1.35 -14.05
C GLU A 47 12.57 2.31 -13.24
N ASP A 48 12.00 2.97 -12.23
CA ASP A 48 12.74 3.82 -11.30
C ASP A 48 13.61 2.96 -10.37
N ARG A 49 14.89 2.84 -10.69
CA ARG A 49 15.85 2.02 -9.93
C ARG A 49 16.16 2.58 -8.56
N ASP A 50 16.10 3.89 -8.37
CA ASP A 50 16.31 4.53 -7.08
C ASP A 50 15.13 4.22 -6.15
N PHE A 51 13.92 4.34 -6.67
CA PHE A 51 12.73 3.90 -5.96
C PHE A 51 12.77 2.40 -5.63
N ALA A 52 13.13 1.55 -6.59
CA ALA A 52 13.23 0.10 -6.37
C ALA A 52 14.20 -0.25 -5.22
N ASN A 53 15.36 0.38 -5.21
CA ASN A 53 16.37 0.20 -4.16
C ASN A 53 15.87 0.68 -2.78
N TRP A 54 15.27 1.86 -2.75
CA TRP A 54 14.68 2.41 -1.53
C TRP A 54 13.54 1.52 -1.02
N TYR A 55 12.61 1.11 -1.89
CA TYR A 55 11.48 0.26 -1.55
C TYR A 55 11.93 -1.10 -0.98
N SER A 56 12.94 -1.73 -1.59
CA SER A 56 13.52 -2.98 -1.09
C SER A 56 14.08 -2.85 0.35
N LYS A 57 14.68 -1.70 0.68
CA LYS A 57 15.17 -1.40 2.03
C LYS A 57 14.02 -1.20 3.01
N GLU A 58 13.04 -0.38 2.65
CA GLU A 58 11.88 -0.08 3.48
C GLU A 58 11.06 -1.33 3.84
N LEU A 59 10.88 -2.26 2.91
CA LEU A 59 10.19 -3.53 3.18
C LEU A 59 10.84 -4.37 4.28
N LYS A 60 12.14 -4.17 4.52
CA LYS A 60 12.92 -4.90 5.54
C LYS A 60 13.00 -4.17 6.88
N SER A 61 12.81 -2.86 6.91
CA SER A 61 13.07 -2.00 8.07
C SER A 61 11.86 -1.22 8.57
N CYS A 62 10.89 -0.94 7.69
CA CYS A 62 9.73 -0.14 8.05
C CYS A 62 8.77 -0.94 8.95
N HIS A 63 8.24 -0.29 9.99
CA HIS A 63 7.24 -0.87 10.89
C HIS A 63 5.83 -0.32 10.67
N GLU A 64 5.68 0.59 9.73
CA GLU A 64 4.41 1.26 9.44
C GLU A 64 4.17 1.38 7.92
N PHE A 65 2.95 1.16 7.48
CA PHE A 65 2.56 1.37 6.08
C PHE A 65 1.06 1.64 5.92
N CYS A 66 0.64 2.01 4.71
CA CYS A 66 -0.78 2.09 4.36
C CYS A 66 -1.30 0.70 4.02
N ARG A 67 -2.45 0.32 4.59
CA ARG A 67 -3.01 -1.04 4.48
C ARG A 67 -4.22 -1.07 3.55
N CYS A 68 -4.41 -2.25 2.95
CA CYS A 68 -5.67 -2.70 2.35
C CYS A 68 -6.08 -2.02 1.04
N ASN A 69 -5.20 -1.35 0.31
CA ASN A 69 -5.54 -0.60 -0.91
C ASN A 69 -6.74 0.36 -0.73
N MET A 70 -6.98 0.78 0.52
CA MET A 70 -8.04 1.73 0.85
C MET A 70 -7.44 3.12 1.02
N PHE A 71 -7.59 3.92 -0.01
CA PHE A 71 -7.12 5.30 -0.03
C PHE A 71 -8.01 6.17 -0.89
N ILE A 72 -7.94 7.46 -0.63
CA ILE A 72 -8.58 8.51 -1.45
C ILE A 72 -7.48 9.46 -1.84
N CYS A 73 -7.39 9.81 -3.11
CA CYS A 73 -6.44 10.80 -3.61
C CYS A 73 -6.99 11.55 -4.83
N LYS A 74 -6.27 12.58 -5.25
CA LYS A 74 -6.57 13.32 -6.48
C LYS A 74 -6.40 12.40 -7.70
N ARG A 75 -7.20 12.64 -8.75
CA ARG A 75 -7.22 11.80 -9.96
C ARG A 75 -5.84 11.68 -10.63
N GLU A 76 -5.09 12.77 -10.69
CA GLU A 76 -3.77 12.79 -11.30
C GLU A 76 -2.80 11.86 -10.57
N ILE A 77 -2.89 11.80 -9.25
CA ILE A 77 -2.06 10.93 -8.41
C ILE A 77 -2.46 9.48 -8.63
N MET A 78 -3.76 9.19 -8.67
CA MET A 78 -4.28 7.86 -8.98
C MET A 78 -3.78 7.37 -10.34
N ASN A 79 -3.84 8.22 -11.37
CA ASN A 79 -3.40 7.84 -12.71
C ASN A 79 -1.91 7.46 -12.73
N LYS A 80 -1.05 8.30 -12.15
CA LYS A 80 0.40 8.02 -12.03
C LYS A 80 0.70 6.74 -11.25
N TYR A 81 0.00 6.54 -10.13
CA TYR A 81 0.12 5.33 -9.33
C TYR A 81 -0.28 4.07 -10.12
N CYS A 82 -1.44 4.10 -10.76
CA CYS A 82 -1.94 2.99 -11.56
C CYS A 82 -1.03 2.70 -12.76
N GLU A 83 -0.55 3.72 -13.44
CA GLU A 83 0.40 3.58 -14.54
C GLU A 83 1.66 2.84 -14.07
N CYS A 84 2.32 3.32 -13.03
CA CYS A 84 3.50 2.68 -12.47
C CYS A 84 3.22 1.22 -12.03
N LEU A 85 2.12 1.00 -11.29
CA LEU A 85 1.75 -0.32 -10.80
C LEU A 85 1.51 -1.32 -11.95
N PHE A 86 0.65 -0.97 -12.90
CA PHE A 86 0.25 -1.90 -13.94
C PHE A 86 1.32 -2.10 -15.02
N GLN A 87 2.11 -1.08 -15.34
CA GLN A 87 3.26 -1.24 -16.24
C GLN A 87 4.31 -2.18 -15.63
N THR A 88 4.58 -2.06 -14.33
CA THR A 88 5.50 -2.97 -13.63
C THR A 88 4.94 -4.39 -13.59
N MET A 89 3.67 -4.53 -13.24
CA MET A 89 2.99 -5.83 -13.21
C MET A 89 3.00 -6.54 -14.57
N ALA A 90 2.83 -5.80 -15.67
CA ALA A 90 2.83 -6.36 -17.02
C ALA A 90 4.20 -6.96 -17.43
N LYS A 91 5.28 -6.56 -16.77
CA LYS A 91 6.64 -7.08 -17.01
C LYS A 91 7.00 -8.32 -16.18
N MET A 92 6.19 -8.64 -15.17
CA MET A 92 6.44 -9.79 -14.30
C MET A 92 6.24 -11.12 -15.05
N ASP A 93 6.91 -12.19 -14.59
CA ASP A 93 6.71 -13.54 -15.12
C ASP A 93 5.23 -13.95 -15.04
N PRO A 94 4.57 -14.29 -16.16
CA PRO A 94 3.18 -14.76 -16.17
C PRO A 94 2.92 -15.94 -15.22
N LYS A 95 3.91 -16.79 -14.97
CA LYS A 95 3.82 -17.90 -14.00
C LYS A 95 3.61 -17.42 -12.56
N SER A 96 4.01 -16.19 -12.25
CA SER A 96 3.76 -15.56 -10.95
C SER A 96 2.26 -15.40 -10.66
N PHE A 97 1.43 -15.23 -11.70
CA PHE A 97 -0.02 -15.03 -11.57
C PHE A 97 -0.81 -16.34 -11.41
N THR A 98 -0.28 -17.46 -11.92
CA THR A 98 -0.99 -18.74 -11.92
C THR A 98 -0.85 -19.53 -10.62
N ARG A 99 0.26 -19.35 -9.92
CA ARG A 99 0.59 -20.11 -8.70
C ARG A 99 -0.20 -19.72 -7.46
N ARG A 100 -0.65 -18.46 -7.37
CA ARG A 100 -1.46 -17.98 -6.24
C ARG A 100 -2.49 -16.96 -6.70
N LYS A 101 -3.76 -17.28 -6.51
CA LYS A 101 -4.86 -16.33 -6.66
C LYS A 101 -4.61 -15.12 -5.73
N ARG A 102 -4.88 -13.89 -6.20
CA ARG A 102 -4.78 -12.64 -5.46
C ARG A 102 -3.37 -12.09 -5.18
N ILE A 103 -2.29 -12.70 -5.73
CA ILE A 103 -0.91 -12.22 -5.50
C ILE A 103 -0.76 -10.74 -5.87
N MET A 104 -1.37 -10.32 -6.97
CA MET A 104 -1.34 -8.95 -7.48
C MET A 104 -2.00 -7.96 -6.53
N GLY A 105 -3.11 -8.36 -5.91
CA GLY A 105 -3.76 -7.55 -4.89
C GLY A 105 -2.86 -7.31 -3.68
N PHE A 106 -2.12 -8.32 -3.26
CA PHE A 106 -1.15 -8.17 -2.16
C PHE A 106 0.04 -7.30 -2.55
N ILE A 107 0.57 -7.45 -3.77
CA ILE A 107 1.65 -6.58 -4.26
C ILE A 107 1.18 -5.12 -4.26
N GLY A 108 0.01 -4.83 -4.83
CA GLY A 108 -0.55 -3.49 -4.85
C GLY A 108 -0.76 -2.91 -3.44
N GLU A 109 -1.24 -3.74 -2.49
CA GLU A 109 -1.44 -3.34 -1.10
C GLU A 109 -0.12 -2.90 -0.43
N TYR A 110 0.98 -3.63 -0.68
CA TYR A 110 2.29 -3.26 -0.16
C TYR A 110 2.94 -2.10 -0.91
N PHE A 111 2.73 -2.02 -2.21
CA PHE A 111 3.33 -1.02 -3.07
C PHE A 111 2.80 0.39 -2.80
N MET A 112 1.49 0.53 -2.62
CA MET A 112 0.78 1.81 -2.55
C MET A 112 1.38 2.79 -1.54
N GLY A 113 1.50 2.38 -0.28
CA GLY A 113 1.94 3.28 0.78
C GLY A 113 3.40 3.71 0.63
N PHE A 114 4.24 2.82 0.11
CA PHE A 114 5.64 3.15 -0.16
C PHE A 114 5.76 4.07 -1.36
N TRP A 115 4.98 3.85 -2.42
CA TRP A 115 4.96 4.71 -3.59
C TRP A 115 4.61 6.15 -3.23
N PHE A 116 3.53 6.38 -2.47
CA PHE A 116 3.17 7.72 -2.02
C PHE A 116 4.25 8.38 -1.17
N ARG A 117 4.88 7.64 -0.26
CA ARG A 117 5.95 8.17 0.60
C ARG A 117 7.19 8.56 -0.18
N TYR A 118 7.64 7.74 -1.11
CA TYR A 118 8.84 8.00 -1.90
C TYR A 118 8.70 9.24 -2.77
N TYR A 119 7.56 9.39 -3.43
CA TYR A 119 7.32 10.55 -4.29
C TYR A 119 6.86 11.79 -3.52
N GLY A 120 6.92 11.78 -2.19
CA GLY A 120 6.74 12.96 -1.34
C GLY A 120 5.29 13.43 -1.22
N TYR A 121 4.30 12.60 -1.51
CA TYR A 121 2.91 12.96 -1.33
C TYR A 121 2.56 13.12 0.16
N LYS A 122 1.84 14.18 0.48
CA LYS A 122 1.35 14.45 1.85
C LYS A 122 0.20 13.51 2.18
N ILE A 123 0.42 12.60 3.15
CA ILE A 123 -0.54 11.58 3.52
C ILE A 123 -1.27 11.96 4.81
N ALA A 124 -2.60 12.06 4.75
CA ALA A 124 -3.47 12.11 5.92
C ALA A 124 -3.82 10.70 6.38
N TYR A 125 -3.37 10.33 7.57
CA TYR A 125 -3.73 9.03 8.16
C TYR A 125 -5.03 9.15 8.93
N LYS A 126 -6.00 8.31 8.61
CA LYS A 126 -7.31 8.27 9.26
C LYS A 126 -7.58 6.91 9.90
N LEU A 127 -8.46 6.93 10.89
CA LEU A 127 -8.89 5.73 11.61
C LEU A 127 -9.59 4.75 10.68
N SER A 128 -9.28 3.46 10.84
CA SER A 128 -10.10 2.40 10.25
C SER A 128 -11.26 2.04 11.19
N LEU A 129 -12.41 1.83 10.58
CA LEU A 129 -13.53 1.17 11.26
C LEU A 129 -13.51 -0.30 10.84
N GLU A 130 -13.31 -1.21 11.76
CA GLU A 130 -13.44 -2.65 11.53
C GLU A 130 -14.73 -3.15 12.17
N TYR A 131 -15.50 -3.94 11.41
CA TYR A 131 -16.68 -4.61 11.93
C TYR A 131 -16.25 -5.92 12.60
N ASP A 132 -16.42 -5.99 13.91
CA ASP A 132 -16.22 -7.23 14.65
C ASP A 132 -17.46 -8.11 14.56
N LYS A 133 -17.35 -9.17 13.76
CA LYS A 133 -18.42 -10.15 13.55
C LYS A 133 -18.81 -10.89 14.84
N SER A 134 -17.88 -11.09 15.76
CA SER A 134 -18.14 -11.81 17.03
C SER A 134 -18.97 -10.98 18.00
N LEU A 135 -18.74 -9.68 18.00
CA LEU A 135 -19.43 -8.72 18.87
C LEU A 135 -20.62 -8.04 18.18
N LYS A 136 -20.82 -8.28 16.87
CA LYS A 136 -21.83 -7.60 16.04
C LYS A 136 -21.78 -6.07 16.16
N LYS A 137 -20.60 -5.50 16.34
CA LYS A 137 -20.41 -4.06 16.52
C LYS A 137 -19.20 -3.55 15.73
N VAL A 138 -19.23 -2.26 15.44
CA VAL A 138 -18.10 -1.56 14.80
C VAL A 138 -17.07 -1.18 15.86
N ILE A 139 -15.83 -1.60 15.68
CA ILE A 139 -14.72 -1.22 16.53
C ILE A 139 -13.91 -0.12 15.83
N ARG A 140 -13.71 1.00 16.53
CA ARG A 140 -12.76 2.02 16.12
C ARG A 140 -11.36 1.54 16.53
N ARG A 141 -10.51 1.27 15.57
CA ARG A 141 -9.08 1.07 15.84
C ARG A 141 -8.36 2.38 15.60
N SER A 142 -7.76 2.94 16.64
CA SER A 142 -6.93 4.13 16.51
C SER A 142 -5.74 3.85 15.60
N ALA A 143 -5.46 4.77 14.68
CA ALA A 143 -4.15 4.88 14.05
C ALA A 143 -3.20 5.42 15.14
N VAL A 144 -2.66 4.53 15.98
CA VAL A 144 -1.62 4.86 16.97
C VAL A 144 -0.27 4.87 16.31
#